data_2c7fba3d9ef976b6cde84716b997bbe5
#
_entry.id   2c7fba3d9ef976b6cde84716b997bbe5
#
_cell.length_a   1.000
_cell.length_b   1.000
_cell.length_c   1.000
_cell.angle_alpha   90.00
_cell.angle_beta   90.00
_cell.angle_gamma   90.00
#
_symmetry.space_group_name_H-M   'P 1'
#
loop_
_entity.id
_entity.type
_entity.pdbx_description
1 polymer ?
#
loop_
_entity_poly.entity_id
_entity_poly.type
_entity_poly.pdbx_seq_one_letter_code
_entity_poly.pdbx_strand_id
1 'polypeptide(L)'
;MLLLLLASVIFYSFSGIFGLLILGALTVFNYYTGIWIEKSENKNFPLSIAVILNIAVLFLFKFYNFFFTEVNSLFIIFEISISFPMLQLIMPVGISYFILQAIGYNVDIQREMQSPERNFLVFANYFLFFPKALQGPVDRPRLLSLIHI
;
A
#
# COMPACT_ATOMS: atom_id res chain seq x y z
N MET A 1 20.54 4.31 6.91
CA MET A 1 19.07 4.28 7.02
C MET A 1 18.42 5.57 6.60
N LEU A 2 18.75 6.68 7.24
CA LEU A 2 18.14 8.00 6.92
C LEU A 2 18.39 8.44 5.47
N LEU A 3 19.58 8.20 4.95
CA LEU A 3 19.96 8.49 3.56
C LEU A 3 19.12 7.69 2.55
N LEU A 4 18.85 6.41 2.82
CA LEU A 4 18.02 5.57 1.95
C LEU A 4 16.56 6.01 1.97
N LEU A 5 16.05 6.41 3.13
CA LEU A 5 14.71 6.96 3.24
C LEU A 5 14.58 8.30 2.51
N LEU A 6 15.56 9.18 2.65
CA LEU A 6 15.62 10.44 1.92
C LEU A 6 15.66 10.21 0.40
N ALA A 7 16.51 9.29 -0.06
CA ALA A 7 16.58 8.94 -1.48
C ALA A 7 15.24 8.41 -2.01
N SER A 8 14.57 7.56 -1.23
CA SER A 8 13.23 7.04 -1.59
C SER A 8 12.18 8.15 -1.62
N VAL A 9 12.18 9.06 -0.64
CA VAL A 9 11.27 10.21 -0.60
C VAL A 9 11.50 11.13 -1.80
N ILE A 10 12.75 11.40 -2.15
CA ILE A 10 13.10 12.20 -3.33
C ILE A 10 12.61 11.50 -4.60
N PHE A 11 12.83 10.20 -4.73
CA PHE A 11 12.38 9.44 -5.90
C PHE A 11 10.84 9.49 -6.06
N TYR A 12 10.10 9.27 -4.97
CA TYR A 12 8.65 9.35 -5.02
C TYR A 12 8.12 10.77 -5.19
N SER A 13 8.87 11.80 -4.79
CA SER A 13 8.52 13.21 -5.06
C SER A 13 8.48 13.52 -6.56
N PHE A 14 9.34 12.89 -7.35
CA PHE A 14 9.31 13.01 -8.82
C PHE A 14 8.05 12.37 -9.45
N SER A 15 7.45 11.38 -8.77
CA SER A 15 6.19 10.75 -9.20
C SER A 15 4.95 11.57 -8.82
N GLY A 16 5.12 12.69 -8.14
CA GLY A 16 4.08 13.58 -7.67
C GLY A 16 3.88 13.55 -6.16
N ILE A 17 3.71 14.73 -5.57
CA ILE A 17 3.57 14.90 -4.11
C ILE A 17 2.37 14.13 -3.53
N PHE A 18 1.28 14.02 -4.30
CA PHE A 18 0.11 13.24 -3.90
C PHE A 18 0.42 11.75 -3.76
N GLY A 19 1.22 11.19 -4.68
CA GLY A 19 1.68 9.80 -4.59
C GLY A 19 2.48 9.53 -3.32
N LEU A 20 3.41 10.42 -2.99
CA LEU A 20 4.20 10.35 -1.76
C LEU A 20 3.33 10.42 -0.50
N LEU A 21 2.36 11.33 -0.46
CA LEU A 21 1.44 11.46 0.67
C LEU A 21 0.60 10.19 0.87
N ILE A 22 0.11 9.59 -0.20
CA ILE A 22 -0.68 8.36 -0.14
C ILE A 22 0.18 7.18 0.35
N LEU A 23 1.37 6.99 -0.20
CA LEU A 23 2.29 5.95 0.25
C LEU A 23 2.72 6.16 1.70
N GLY A 24 2.95 7.41 2.11
CA GLY A 24 3.22 7.76 3.50
C GLY A 24 2.06 7.42 4.42
N ALA A 25 0.83 7.79 4.06
CA ALA A 25 -0.37 7.47 4.83
C ALA A 25 -0.58 5.94 4.94
N LEU A 26 -0.40 5.21 3.84
CA LEU A 26 -0.48 3.74 3.84
C LEU A 26 0.61 3.10 4.71
N THR A 27 1.82 3.67 4.71
CA THR A 27 2.92 3.21 5.57
C THR A 27 2.55 3.35 7.03
N VAL A 28 2.07 4.53 7.45
CA VAL A 28 1.62 4.79 8.82
C VAL A 28 0.46 3.86 9.20
N PHE A 29 -0.52 3.72 8.32
CA PHE A 29 -1.68 2.85 8.56
C PHE A 29 -1.25 1.39 8.78
N ASN A 30 -0.44 0.82 7.90
CA ASN A 30 0.00 -0.57 8.01
C ASN A 30 0.93 -0.80 9.20
N TYR A 31 1.71 0.20 9.62
CA TYR A 31 2.53 0.15 10.83
C TYR A 31 1.64 -0.03 12.08
N TYR A 32 0.65 0.82 12.25
CA TYR A 32 -0.26 0.72 13.39
C TYR A 32 -1.13 -0.53 13.35
N THR A 33 -1.55 -0.95 12.16
CA THR A 33 -2.35 -2.17 11.98
C THR A 33 -1.56 -3.40 12.37
N GLY A 34 -0.27 -3.49 12.02
CA GLY A 34 0.60 -4.59 12.45
C GLY A 34 0.67 -4.72 13.97
N ILE A 35 0.85 -3.61 14.68
CA ILE A 35 0.85 -3.58 16.15
C ILE A 35 -0.52 -3.95 16.72
N TRP A 36 -1.60 -3.51 16.07
CA TRP A 36 -2.96 -3.85 16.48
C TRP A 36 -3.26 -5.34 16.34
N ILE A 37 -2.85 -5.96 15.22
CA ILE A 37 -3.00 -7.40 14.99
C ILE A 37 -2.30 -8.21 16.11
N GLU A 38 -1.07 -7.81 16.48
CA GLU A 38 -0.33 -8.50 17.56
C GLU A 38 -1.08 -8.44 18.90
N LYS A 39 -1.66 -7.29 19.24
CA LYS A 39 -2.31 -7.05 20.53
C LYS A 39 -3.76 -7.57 20.60
N SER A 40 -4.37 -7.89 19.47
CA SER A 40 -5.76 -8.33 19.41
C SER A 40 -5.90 -9.79 19.80
N GLU A 41 -6.90 -10.10 20.60
CA GLU A 41 -7.32 -11.49 20.87
C GLU A 41 -7.84 -12.14 19.57
N ASN A 42 -8.65 -11.41 18.81
CA ASN A 42 -9.12 -11.85 17.49
C ASN A 42 -8.33 -11.14 16.38
N LYS A 43 -7.22 -11.75 15.98
CA LYS A 43 -6.30 -11.21 14.96
C LYS A 43 -6.93 -11.09 13.56
N ASN A 44 -8.00 -11.83 13.29
CA ASN A 44 -8.67 -11.81 12.00
C ASN A 44 -9.40 -10.49 11.73
N PHE A 45 -9.93 -9.85 12.77
CA PHE A 45 -10.68 -8.60 12.63
C PHE A 45 -9.80 -7.44 12.14
N PRO A 46 -8.70 -7.07 12.81
CA PRO A 46 -7.82 -6.00 12.32
C PRO A 46 -7.14 -6.38 11.00
N LEU A 47 -6.84 -7.66 10.77
CA LEU A 47 -6.32 -8.11 9.48
C LEU A 47 -7.32 -7.85 8.35
N SER A 48 -8.61 -8.18 8.55
CA SER A 48 -9.64 -7.94 7.53
C SER A 48 -9.75 -6.45 7.19
N ILE A 49 -9.70 -5.58 8.18
CA ILE A 49 -9.71 -4.12 7.97
C ILE A 49 -8.49 -3.68 7.15
N ALA A 50 -7.29 -4.18 7.50
CA ALA A 50 -6.07 -3.88 6.77
C ALA A 50 -6.17 -4.30 5.30
N VAL A 51 -6.60 -5.52 5.04
CA VAL A 51 -6.72 -6.08 3.69
C VAL A 51 -7.75 -5.31 2.87
N ILE A 52 -8.95 -5.08 3.42
CA ILE A 52 -10.02 -4.36 2.74
C ILE A 52 -9.58 -2.93 2.39
N LEU A 53 -8.96 -2.20 3.31
CA LEU A 53 -8.52 -0.84 3.07
C LEU A 53 -7.40 -0.78 2.02
N ASN A 54 -6.43 -1.65 2.10
CA ASN A 54 -5.35 -1.73 1.10
C ASN A 54 -5.89 -2.08 -0.29
N ILE A 55 -6.81 -3.03 -0.40
CA ILE A 55 -7.46 -3.40 -1.68
C ILE A 55 -8.34 -2.25 -2.19
N ALA A 56 -9.09 -1.57 -1.30
CA ALA A 56 -9.92 -0.42 -1.69
C ALA A 56 -9.08 0.71 -2.31
N VAL A 57 -7.93 1.02 -1.70
CA VAL A 57 -6.99 2.01 -2.25
C VAL A 57 -6.46 1.56 -3.61
N LEU A 58 -6.07 0.30 -3.74
CA LEU A 58 -5.61 -0.24 -5.02
C LEU A 58 -6.69 -0.15 -6.10
N PHE A 59 -7.93 -0.50 -5.74
CA PHE A 59 -9.07 -0.41 -6.63
C PHE A 59 -9.32 1.02 -7.09
N LEU A 60 -9.31 1.99 -6.16
CA LEU A 60 -9.51 3.40 -6.48
C LEU A 60 -8.45 3.92 -7.46
N PHE A 61 -7.18 3.60 -7.26
CA PHE A 61 -6.12 4.12 -8.13
C PHE A 61 -5.99 3.39 -9.46
N LYS A 62 -6.20 2.09 -9.48
CA LYS A 62 -5.96 1.26 -10.66
C LYS A 62 -7.19 1.07 -11.54
N PHE A 63 -8.35 0.90 -10.91
CA PHE A 63 -9.55 0.46 -11.62
C PHE A 63 -10.66 1.51 -11.69
N TYR A 64 -10.59 2.60 -10.92
CA TYR A 64 -11.64 3.61 -10.90
C TYR A 64 -11.98 4.12 -12.30
N ASN A 65 -11.01 4.68 -13.01
CA ASN A 65 -11.25 5.27 -14.32
C ASN A 65 -11.70 4.22 -15.34
N PHE A 66 -11.10 3.01 -15.30
CA PHE A 66 -11.50 1.92 -16.19
C PHE A 66 -12.96 1.53 -15.95
N PHE A 67 -13.33 1.26 -14.68
CA PHE A 67 -14.68 0.83 -14.34
C PHE A 67 -15.73 1.88 -14.71
N PHE A 68 -15.50 3.14 -14.36
CA PHE A 68 -16.47 4.20 -14.63
C PHE A 68 -16.51 4.63 -16.11
N THR A 69 -15.46 4.39 -16.88
CA THR A 69 -15.52 4.56 -18.35
C THR A 69 -16.50 3.55 -18.95
N GLU A 70 -16.42 2.31 -18.55
CA GLU A 70 -17.36 1.26 -19.03
C GLU A 70 -18.79 1.53 -18.58
N VAL A 71 -19.00 1.94 -17.32
CA VAL A 71 -20.31 2.30 -16.79
C VAL A 71 -20.91 3.51 -17.53
N ASN A 72 -20.13 4.56 -17.79
CA ASN A 72 -20.59 5.71 -18.56
C ASN A 72 -20.98 5.31 -19.99
N SER A 73 -20.24 4.41 -20.63
CA SER A 73 -20.58 3.90 -21.97
C SER A 73 -21.91 3.15 -21.97
N LEU A 74 -22.18 2.34 -20.93
CA LEU A 74 -23.47 1.68 -20.77
C LEU A 74 -24.61 2.69 -20.56
N PHE A 75 -24.41 3.74 -19.77
CA PHE A 75 -25.42 4.76 -19.54
C PHE A 75 -25.79 5.52 -20.83
N ILE A 76 -24.82 5.77 -21.69
CA ILE A 76 -25.07 6.38 -23.01
C ILE A 76 -25.96 5.46 -23.86
N ILE A 77 -25.71 4.14 -23.85
CA ILE A 77 -26.50 3.15 -24.60
C ILE A 77 -27.95 3.09 -24.08
N PHE A 78 -28.15 3.23 -22.77
CA PHE A 78 -29.47 3.22 -22.15
C PHE A 78 -30.13 4.60 -22.05
N GLU A 79 -29.57 5.64 -22.70
CA GLU A 79 -30.06 7.01 -22.67
C GLU A 79 -30.19 7.60 -21.25
N ILE A 80 -29.39 7.14 -20.32
CA ILE A 80 -29.38 7.63 -18.93
C ILE A 80 -28.46 8.85 -18.86
N SER A 81 -29.01 10.00 -18.46
CA SER A 81 -28.28 11.27 -18.36
C SER A 81 -27.36 11.40 -17.14
N ILE A 82 -26.91 10.30 -16.59
CA ILE A 82 -25.95 10.27 -15.46
C ILE A 82 -24.56 9.97 -16.00
N SER A 83 -23.58 10.81 -15.66
CA SER A 83 -22.18 10.56 -15.97
C SER A 83 -21.34 10.68 -14.70
N PHE A 84 -20.46 9.74 -14.48
CA PHE A 84 -19.49 9.82 -13.40
C PHE A 84 -18.25 10.61 -13.86
N PRO A 85 -17.73 11.53 -13.03
CA PRO A 85 -16.54 12.29 -13.39
C PRO A 85 -15.32 11.37 -13.46
N MET A 86 -14.53 11.53 -14.51
CA MET A 86 -13.21 10.90 -14.57
C MET A 86 -12.27 11.61 -13.59
N LEU A 87 -11.73 10.88 -12.64
CA LEU A 87 -10.70 11.39 -11.74
C LEU A 87 -9.33 11.24 -12.40
N GLN A 88 -8.61 12.34 -12.52
CA GLN A 88 -7.22 12.34 -12.96
C GLN A 88 -6.32 11.88 -11.78
N LEU A 89 -6.52 10.65 -11.33
CA LEU A 89 -5.71 10.06 -10.27
C LEU A 89 -4.37 9.65 -10.86
N ILE A 90 -3.33 10.40 -10.52
CA ILE A 90 -1.95 10.01 -10.85
C ILE A 90 -1.60 8.82 -9.96
N MET A 91 -1.46 7.65 -10.58
CA MET A 91 -1.11 6.42 -9.87
C MET A 91 0.32 6.51 -9.35
N PRO A 92 0.55 6.40 -8.04
CA PRO A 92 1.91 6.35 -7.50
C PRO A 92 2.67 5.15 -8.05
N VAL A 93 3.92 5.36 -8.46
CA VAL A 93 4.78 4.28 -8.96
C VAL A 93 4.92 3.21 -7.87
N GLY A 94 4.66 1.95 -8.22
CA GLY A 94 4.82 0.82 -7.31
C GLY A 94 3.71 0.63 -6.27
N ILE A 95 2.58 1.36 -6.33
CA ILE A 95 1.49 1.22 -5.35
C ILE A 95 0.96 -0.21 -5.26
N SER A 96 0.84 -0.92 -6.39
CA SER A 96 0.38 -2.31 -6.40
C SER A 96 1.34 -3.23 -5.65
N TYR A 97 2.64 -3.05 -5.87
CA TYR A 97 3.69 -3.80 -5.16
C TYR A 97 3.67 -3.49 -3.66
N PHE A 98 3.60 -2.19 -3.31
CA PHE A 98 3.51 -1.73 -1.94
C PHE A 98 2.32 -2.37 -1.21
N ILE A 99 1.13 -2.37 -1.81
CA ILE A 99 -0.08 -2.93 -1.21
C ILE A 99 0.04 -4.46 -1.01
N LEU A 100 0.56 -5.19 -2.00
CA LEU A 100 0.80 -6.63 -1.84
C LEU A 100 1.79 -6.93 -0.72
N GLN A 101 2.85 -6.14 -0.62
CA GLN A 101 3.84 -6.25 0.46
C GLN A 101 3.22 -5.96 1.83
N ALA A 102 2.37 -4.92 1.94
CA ALA A 102 1.68 -4.56 3.17
C ALA A 102 0.69 -5.65 3.61
N ILE A 103 -0.07 -6.22 2.69
CA ILE A 103 -0.97 -7.34 2.98
C ILE A 103 -0.16 -8.55 3.46
N GLY A 104 0.92 -8.91 2.78
CA GLY A 104 1.81 -10.01 3.17
C GLY A 104 2.38 -9.83 4.57
N TYR A 105 2.85 -8.62 4.88
CA TYR A 105 3.33 -8.27 6.22
C TYR A 105 2.28 -8.48 7.31
N ASN A 106 1.06 -7.97 7.11
CA ASN A 106 -0.03 -8.10 8.07
C ASN A 106 -0.48 -9.56 8.24
N VAL A 107 -0.50 -10.36 7.17
CA VAL A 107 -0.80 -11.80 7.21
C VAL A 107 0.28 -12.58 7.99
N ASP A 108 1.55 -12.25 7.79
CA ASP A 108 2.66 -12.90 8.49
C ASP A 108 2.61 -12.63 10.01
N ILE A 109 2.20 -11.43 10.43
CA ILE A 109 1.96 -11.10 11.86
C ILE A 109 0.76 -11.88 12.39
N GLN A 110 -0.35 -11.94 11.65
CA GLN A 110 -1.54 -12.70 12.07
C GLN A 110 -1.22 -14.18 12.27
N ARG A 111 -0.37 -14.76 11.42
CA ARG A 111 0.08 -16.16 11.51
C ARG A 111 1.20 -16.37 12.52
N GLU A 112 1.60 -15.35 13.26
CA GLU A 112 2.71 -15.39 14.24
C GLU A 112 4.06 -15.80 13.62
N MET A 113 4.21 -15.64 12.31
CA MET A 113 5.45 -15.94 11.59
C MET A 113 6.51 -14.87 11.84
N GLN A 114 6.10 -13.66 12.20
CA GLN A 114 6.98 -12.55 12.59
C GLN A 114 6.27 -11.60 13.57
N SER A 115 7.07 -10.90 14.38
CA SER A 115 6.59 -9.82 15.24
C SER A 115 6.52 -8.51 14.44
N PRO A 116 5.59 -7.59 14.77
CA PRO A 116 5.55 -6.29 14.12
C PRO A 116 6.80 -5.48 14.43
N GLU A 117 7.29 -4.75 13.44
CA GLU A 117 8.43 -3.85 13.61
C GLU A 117 8.03 -2.69 14.55
N ARG A 118 8.83 -2.49 15.58
CA ARG A 118 8.60 -1.45 16.59
C ARG A 118 9.22 -0.11 16.21
N ASN A 119 10.19 -0.12 15.32
CA ASN A 119 10.86 1.08 14.85
C ASN A 119 10.23 1.56 13.54
N PHE A 120 9.49 2.67 13.61
CA PHE A 120 8.83 3.24 12.43
C PHE A 120 9.80 3.57 11.29
N LEU A 121 11.02 4.04 11.58
CA LEU A 121 12.01 4.36 10.55
C LEU A 121 12.48 3.12 9.79
N VAL A 122 12.64 2.01 10.49
CA VAL A 122 12.99 0.71 9.88
C VAL A 122 11.86 0.23 9.00
N PHE A 123 10.63 0.29 9.51
CA PHE A 123 9.42 -0.09 8.79
C PHE A 123 9.22 0.77 7.53
N ALA A 124 9.28 2.09 7.66
CA ALA A 124 9.13 3.02 6.54
C ALA A 124 10.21 2.79 5.46
N ASN A 125 11.45 2.56 5.90
CA ASN A 125 12.54 2.26 4.98
C ASN A 125 12.31 0.97 4.21
N TYR A 126 11.80 -0.06 4.86
CA TYR A 126 11.47 -1.33 4.22
C TYR A 126 10.37 -1.17 3.16
N PHE A 127 9.32 -0.42 3.48
CA PHE A 127 8.17 -0.25 2.58
C PHE A 127 8.43 0.75 1.46
N LEU A 128 9.15 1.85 1.74
CA LEU A 128 9.41 2.92 0.78
C LEU A 128 10.70 2.71 -0.03
N PHE A 129 11.40 1.61 0.18
CA PHE A 129 12.66 1.33 -0.52
C PHE A 129 12.44 1.16 -2.02
N PHE A 130 12.74 2.23 -2.79
CA PHE A 130 12.45 2.32 -4.20
C PHE A 130 13.08 1.22 -5.10
N PRO A 131 14.29 0.67 -4.83
CA PRO A 131 14.83 -0.39 -5.68
C PRO A 131 13.98 -1.64 -5.70
N LYS A 132 13.26 -1.95 -4.61
CA LYS A 132 12.35 -3.09 -4.54
C LYS A 132 11.07 -2.89 -5.36
N ALA A 133 10.59 -1.66 -5.47
CA ALA A 133 9.42 -1.34 -6.29
C ALA A 133 9.66 -1.63 -7.79
N LEU A 134 10.92 -1.62 -8.23
CA LEU A 134 11.31 -1.86 -9.62
C LEU A 134 11.70 -3.32 -9.90
N GLN A 135 12.03 -4.12 -8.89
CA GLN A 135 12.61 -5.46 -9.05
C GLN A 135 11.60 -6.61 -8.98
N GLY A 136 10.35 -6.37 -8.48
CA GLY A 136 9.33 -7.44 -8.49
C GLY A 136 9.40 -8.41 -7.37
N PRO A 137 9.71 -9.61 -7.16
CA PRO A 137 9.02 -10.54 -6.27
C PRO A 137 9.02 -10.11 -4.80
N VAL A 138 7.92 -10.45 -4.13
CA VAL A 138 7.65 -10.15 -2.72
C VAL A 138 8.70 -10.81 -1.83
N ASP A 139 9.71 -10.05 -1.41
CA ASP A 139 10.65 -10.51 -0.39
C ASP A 139 10.00 -10.48 0.98
N ARG A 140 10.07 -11.60 1.69
CA ARG A 140 9.54 -11.70 3.05
C ARG A 140 10.39 -10.85 4.01
N PRO A 141 9.77 -10.15 4.98
CA PRO A 141 10.48 -9.28 5.95
C PRO A 141 11.54 -9.98 6.81
N ARG A 142 11.58 -11.30 6.82
CA ARG A 142 12.59 -12.10 7.55
C ARG A 142 14.02 -11.76 7.19
N LEU A 143 14.27 -11.21 6.00
CA LEU A 143 15.61 -10.80 5.59
C LEU A 143 16.10 -9.52 6.26
N LEU A 144 15.21 -8.70 6.83
CA LEU A 144 15.59 -7.47 7.52
C LEU A 144 16.31 -7.74 8.84
N SER A 145 15.97 -8.81 9.54
CA SER A 145 16.67 -9.20 10.77
C SER A 145 18.13 -9.63 10.52
N LEU A 146 18.45 -10.03 9.28
CA LEU A 146 19.80 -10.41 8.86
C LEU A 146 20.65 -9.21 8.43
N ILE A 147 20.03 -8.08 8.05
CA ILE A 147 20.75 -6.86 7.63
C ILE A 147 21.16 -6.00 8.85
N HIS A 148 20.61 -6.26 10.01
CA HIS A 148 20.91 -5.57 11.27
C HIS A 148 21.99 -6.24 12.12
N ILE A 149 22.63 -7.27 11.64
CA ILE A 149 23.78 -7.89 12.31
C ILE A 149 25.07 -7.20 11.89
#